data_1dff869596a86ffd3341e1cb01e3d042
#
_entry.id   1dff869596a86ffd3341e1cb01e3d042
#
_cell.length_a   1.000
_cell.length_b   1.000
_cell.length_c   1.000
_cell.angle_alpha   90.00
_cell.angle_beta   90.00
_cell.angle_gamma   90.00
#
_symmetry.space_group_name_H-M   'P 1'
#
loop_
_entity.id
_entity.type
_entity.pdbx_description
1 polymer ?
#
loop_
_entity_poly.entity_id
_entity_poly.type
_entity_poly.pdbx_seq_one_letter_code
_entity_poly.pdbx_strand_id
1 'polypeptide(L)'
;NAKTMAQTQLYSLAYPLSAIEFTCNRYAYDLTVGEAIKVNWSVYGIKNMIFRVSSIDYGSLTSGQIKVSAIEDVFSFDKTEYMLSHGLSWVDPIYHPVSAERFLFFEMPYELSLSLDTYIYAIIVQPASYVTVWNIWNYENGTFNNTKRSSVWSFGCRLAYELLESYEYNNADYIEIAGIGNNSNDALDYKIMRMEENPGVYTNKSGQNLLVVDNEVISYEKIVKQVNGRYRLTGIIRGVYDTLPALHTTESIGYFLDIRNNICSGGKPIASEGNIVDYTVEITTETKDEKQAFDVNNVIRKKTMRRSEMPS
;
A
#
# COMPACT_ATOMS: atom_id res chain seq x y z
N ASN A 1 -19.75 -49.30 2.75
CA ASN A 1 -19.55 -48.94 4.18
C ASN A 1 -18.08 -48.72 4.55
N ALA A 2 -17.13 -49.66 4.26
CA ALA A 2 -15.69 -49.49 4.62
C ALA A 2 -15.04 -48.29 3.92
N LYS A 3 -15.36 -48.10 2.63
CA LYS A 3 -14.84 -46.96 1.85
C LYS A 3 -15.32 -45.62 2.39
N THR A 4 -16.60 -45.56 2.81
CA THR A 4 -17.17 -44.35 3.39
C THR A 4 -16.58 -44.03 4.77
N MET A 5 -16.35 -45.06 5.58
CA MET A 5 -15.69 -44.89 6.89
C MET A 5 -14.24 -44.44 6.73
N ALA A 6 -13.49 -45.03 5.79
CA ALA A 6 -12.11 -44.63 5.50
C ALA A 6 -12.03 -43.19 4.99
N GLN A 7 -12.98 -42.77 4.13
CA GLN A 7 -13.06 -41.38 3.67
C GLN A 7 -13.35 -40.42 4.81
N THR A 8 -14.31 -40.71 5.68
CA THR A 8 -14.62 -39.85 6.83
C THR A 8 -13.45 -39.74 7.80
N GLN A 9 -12.73 -40.84 8.05
CA GLN A 9 -11.51 -40.81 8.85
C GLN A 9 -10.40 -39.98 8.21
N LEU A 10 -10.23 -40.15 6.90
CA LEU A 10 -9.21 -39.36 6.17
C LEU A 10 -9.50 -37.87 6.28
N TYR A 11 -10.74 -37.43 6.09
CA TYR A 11 -11.15 -36.05 6.22
C TYR A 11 -10.97 -35.50 7.63
N SER A 12 -11.37 -36.28 8.65
CA SER A 12 -11.21 -35.86 10.05
C SER A 12 -9.74 -35.69 10.49
N LEU A 13 -8.81 -36.36 9.81
CA LEU A 13 -7.38 -36.30 10.08
C LEU A 13 -6.64 -35.31 9.17
N ALA A 14 -7.15 -35.06 7.95
CA ALA A 14 -6.49 -34.21 6.97
C ALA A 14 -6.78 -32.71 7.14
N TYR A 15 -7.93 -32.37 7.75
CA TYR A 15 -8.33 -30.97 7.95
C TYR A 15 -8.51 -30.66 9.44
N PRO A 16 -7.97 -29.51 9.92
CA PRO A 16 -8.27 -29.06 11.27
C PRO A 16 -9.75 -28.73 11.37
N LEU A 17 -10.46 -29.43 12.26
CA LEU A 17 -11.87 -29.16 12.52
C LEU A 17 -12.04 -27.80 13.21
N SER A 18 -13.01 -27.04 12.75
CA SER A 18 -13.36 -25.78 13.38
C SER A 18 -13.95 -26.03 14.77
N ALA A 19 -13.44 -25.37 15.77
CA ALA A 19 -14.00 -25.35 17.12
C ALA A 19 -14.55 -23.97 17.43
N ILE A 20 -15.72 -23.92 18.04
CA ILE A 20 -16.35 -22.68 18.49
C ILE A 20 -16.66 -22.75 19.99
N GLU A 21 -16.54 -21.59 20.61
CA GLU A 21 -16.95 -21.40 21.99
C GLU A 21 -17.81 -20.14 22.08
N PHE A 22 -18.98 -20.26 22.67
CA PHE A 22 -19.88 -19.12 22.80
C PHE A 22 -20.67 -19.20 24.09
N THR A 23 -21.16 -18.05 24.53
CA THR A 23 -22.00 -17.91 25.69
C THR A 23 -23.41 -17.58 25.23
N CYS A 24 -24.40 -18.37 25.73
CA CYS A 24 -25.80 -18.17 25.49
C CYS A 24 -26.57 -17.94 26.82
N ASN A 25 -27.79 -17.51 26.67
CA ASN A 25 -28.67 -17.34 27.81
C ASN A 25 -29.33 -18.68 28.21
N ARG A 26 -30.15 -18.67 29.25
CA ARG A 26 -30.81 -19.84 29.79
C ARG A 26 -31.79 -20.55 28.84
N TYR A 27 -32.12 -20.00 27.67
CA TYR A 27 -32.93 -20.72 26.65
C TYR A 27 -32.21 -21.94 26.07
N ALA A 28 -30.89 -22.03 26.24
CA ALA A 28 -30.09 -23.18 25.80
C ALA A 28 -29.97 -24.29 26.89
N TYR A 29 -30.84 -24.30 27.89
CA TYR A 29 -30.78 -25.23 29.02
C TYR A 29 -31.04 -26.71 28.63
N ASP A 30 -31.71 -26.93 27.51
CA ASP A 30 -32.07 -28.25 26.97
C ASP A 30 -30.99 -28.84 26.04
N LEU A 31 -29.97 -28.06 25.70
CA LEU A 31 -28.83 -28.57 24.94
C LEU A 31 -28.11 -29.68 25.72
N THR A 32 -27.75 -30.75 25.00
CA THR A 32 -27.00 -31.86 25.56
C THR A 32 -25.67 -32.07 24.85
N VAL A 33 -24.68 -32.61 25.57
CA VAL A 33 -23.40 -32.99 24.99
C VAL A 33 -23.61 -34.08 23.92
N GLY A 34 -23.01 -33.89 22.74
CA GLY A 34 -23.18 -34.75 21.57
C GLY A 34 -24.30 -34.34 20.63
N GLU A 35 -25.10 -33.35 20.97
CA GLU A 35 -26.16 -32.82 20.12
C GLU A 35 -25.56 -31.99 18.95
N ALA A 36 -26.21 -32.05 17.78
CA ALA A 36 -25.83 -31.28 16.62
C ALA A 36 -26.59 -29.95 16.59
N ILE A 37 -25.86 -28.85 16.52
CA ILE A 37 -26.42 -27.50 16.44
C ILE A 37 -26.05 -26.83 15.12
N LYS A 38 -26.97 -26.06 14.58
CA LYS A 38 -26.73 -25.26 13.35
C LYS A 38 -26.37 -23.83 13.71
N VAL A 39 -25.19 -23.38 13.28
CA VAL A 39 -24.68 -22.07 13.61
C VAL A 39 -24.64 -21.17 12.38
N ASN A 40 -25.13 -19.95 12.56
CA ASN A 40 -25.02 -18.85 11.61
C ASN A 40 -24.33 -17.70 12.32
N TRP A 41 -23.13 -17.32 11.86
CA TRP A 41 -22.38 -16.23 12.44
C TRP A 41 -21.78 -15.37 11.33
N SER A 42 -22.52 -14.35 10.93
CA SER A 42 -22.18 -13.51 9.76
C SER A 42 -20.86 -12.77 9.89
N VAL A 43 -20.47 -12.39 11.11
CA VAL A 43 -19.19 -11.67 11.38
C VAL A 43 -17.97 -12.51 10.99
N TYR A 44 -18.06 -13.83 11.16
CA TYR A 44 -17.00 -14.78 10.82
C TYR A 44 -17.28 -15.54 9.51
N GLY A 45 -18.28 -15.11 8.74
CA GLY A 45 -18.64 -15.77 7.48
C GLY A 45 -19.26 -17.16 7.62
N ILE A 46 -19.60 -17.59 8.84
CA ILE A 46 -20.20 -18.90 9.11
C ILE A 46 -21.67 -18.87 8.71
N LYS A 47 -22.05 -19.72 7.75
CA LYS A 47 -23.44 -19.86 7.28
C LYS A 47 -23.87 -21.33 7.30
N ASN A 48 -24.93 -21.60 8.04
CA ASN A 48 -25.54 -22.95 8.11
C ASN A 48 -24.55 -24.07 8.48
N MET A 49 -23.50 -23.78 9.19
CA MET A 49 -22.49 -24.77 9.58
C MET A 49 -23.00 -25.59 10.76
N ILE A 50 -22.81 -26.90 10.73
CA ILE A 50 -23.27 -27.80 11.77
C ILE A 50 -22.10 -28.13 12.69
N PHE A 51 -22.33 -27.93 13.98
CA PHE A 51 -21.36 -28.22 15.03
C PHE A 51 -21.99 -29.27 16.00
N ARG A 52 -21.16 -30.10 16.55
CA ARG A 52 -21.55 -31.05 17.62
C ARG A 52 -21.03 -30.51 18.94
N VAL A 53 -21.93 -30.40 19.89
CA VAL A 53 -21.64 -29.94 21.26
C VAL A 53 -20.66 -30.90 21.93
N SER A 54 -19.49 -30.38 22.31
CA SER A 54 -18.42 -31.14 22.99
C SER A 54 -18.49 -31.00 24.49
N SER A 55 -18.82 -29.82 25.01
CA SER A 55 -18.99 -29.57 26.44
C SER A 55 -19.93 -28.41 26.70
N ILE A 56 -20.63 -28.48 27.85
CA ILE A 56 -21.52 -27.42 28.32
C ILE A 56 -21.17 -27.11 29.76
N ASP A 57 -20.98 -25.83 30.05
CA ASP A 57 -20.89 -25.31 31.40
C ASP A 57 -22.15 -24.48 31.70
N TYR A 58 -22.99 -25.00 32.56
CA TYR A 58 -24.26 -24.36 32.93
C TYR A 58 -24.07 -23.13 33.83
N GLY A 59 -22.83 -22.85 34.26
CA GLY A 59 -22.50 -21.73 35.12
C GLY A 59 -23.24 -21.75 36.46
N SER A 60 -23.26 -20.58 37.12
CA SER A 60 -24.03 -20.43 38.37
C SER A 60 -25.47 -20.03 38.08
N LEU A 61 -26.39 -20.37 38.98
CA LEU A 61 -27.79 -19.96 38.88
C LEU A 61 -28.02 -18.47 38.84
N THR A 62 -27.06 -17.71 39.39
CA THR A 62 -27.10 -16.26 39.44
C THR A 62 -26.55 -15.56 38.17
N SER A 63 -25.69 -16.22 37.40
CA SER A 63 -25.09 -15.63 36.19
C SER A 63 -26.03 -15.61 34.99
N GLY A 64 -27.00 -16.53 34.97
CA GLY A 64 -27.96 -16.65 33.84
C GLY A 64 -27.31 -17.05 32.50
N GLN A 65 -26.04 -17.41 32.51
CA GLN A 65 -25.26 -17.74 31.31
C GLN A 65 -24.88 -19.20 31.27
N ILE A 66 -24.88 -19.73 30.04
CA ILE A 66 -24.43 -21.12 29.74
C ILE A 66 -23.33 -20.99 28.70
N LYS A 67 -22.16 -21.58 28.97
CA LYS A 67 -21.03 -21.60 28.05
C LYS A 67 -21.03 -22.93 27.31
N VAL A 68 -21.03 -22.87 25.98
CA VAL A 68 -21.08 -24.03 25.10
C VAL A 68 -19.82 -24.06 24.26
N SER A 69 -19.16 -25.23 24.26
CA SER A 69 -18.08 -25.52 23.33
C SER A 69 -18.57 -26.56 22.32
N ALA A 70 -18.32 -26.34 21.05
CA ALA A 70 -18.75 -27.26 20.01
C ALA A 70 -17.66 -27.37 18.91
N ILE A 71 -17.62 -28.55 18.30
CA ILE A 71 -16.67 -28.89 17.23
C ILE A 71 -17.44 -29.17 15.96
N GLU A 72 -16.91 -28.80 14.82
CA GLU A 72 -17.49 -29.05 13.51
C GLU A 72 -17.89 -30.53 13.35
N ASP A 73 -19.16 -30.78 12.96
CA ASP A 73 -19.69 -32.13 12.84
C ASP A 73 -19.39 -32.73 11.46
N VAL A 74 -18.32 -33.51 11.40
CA VAL A 74 -17.88 -34.21 10.18
C VAL A 74 -18.91 -35.22 9.66
N PHE A 75 -19.83 -35.68 10.49
CA PHE A 75 -20.82 -36.68 10.13
C PHE A 75 -22.13 -36.10 9.56
N SER A 76 -22.31 -34.80 9.66
CA SER A 76 -23.55 -34.13 9.23
C SER A 76 -23.53 -33.73 7.75
N PHE A 77 -22.41 -33.87 7.08
CA PHE A 77 -22.29 -33.51 5.67
C PHE A 77 -22.99 -34.55 4.78
N ASP A 78 -23.86 -34.08 3.91
CA ASP A 78 -24.49 -34.91 2.93
C ASP A 78 -23.43 -35.48 1.96
N LYS A 79 -23.46 -36.80 1.77
CA LYS A 79 -22.42 -37.54 1.01
C LYS A 79 -22.22 -37.05 -0.43
N THR A 80 -23.22 -36.37 -0.97
CA THR A 80 -23.21 -35.78 -2.31
C THR A 80 -22.42 -34.48 -2.41
N GLU A 81 -22.35 -33.70 -1.34
CA GLU A 81 -21.57 -32.44 -1.36
C GLU A 81 -20.08 -32.69 -1.24
N TYR A 82 -19.64 -33.76 -0.58
CA TYR A 82 -18.24 -34.14 -0.53
C TYR A 82 -17.66 -34.61 -1.86
N MET A 83 -18.50 -35.08 -2.80
CA MET A 83 -18.03 -35.45 -4.15
C MET A 83 -17.89 -34.22 -5.05
N LEU A 84 -18.48 -33.08 -4.66
CA LEU A 84 -18.40 -31.78 -5.35
C LEU A 84 -17.51 -30.77 -4.61
N SER A 85 -16.93 -31.12 -3.49
CA SER A 85 -15.78 -30.40 -3.00
C SER A 85 -14.70 -30.57 -4.07
N HIS A 86 -14.78 -29.72 -5.04
CA HIS A 86 -13.62 -29.33 -5.80
C HIS A 86 -12.55 -29.17 -4.76
N GLY A 87 -11.56 -30.06 -4.80
CA GLY A 87 -10.46 -29.94 -3.88
C GLY A 87 -10.13 -28.47 -3.83
N LEU A 88 -10.34 -27.87 -2.70
CA LEU A 88 -9.70 -26.60 -2.40
C LEU A 88 -8.22 -26.94 -2.32
N SER A 89 -7.66 -27.37 -3.48
CA SER A 89 -6.28 -27.12 -3.70
C SER A 89 -6.22 -25.61 -3.62
N TRP A 90 -5.78 -25.11 -2.46
CA TRP A 90 -5.36 -23.73 -2.35
C TRP A 90 -4.31 -23.56 -3.45
N VAL A 91 -4.76 -23.07 -4.59
CA VAL A 91 -3.88 -22.61 -5.64
C VAL A 91 -3.43 -21.26 -5.15
N ASP A 92 -2.16 -21.17 -4.80
CA ASP A 92 -1.55 -19.88 -4.50
C ASP A 92 -1.90 -18.95 -5.66
N PRO A 93 -2.67 -17.88 -5.42
CA PRO A 93 -3.12 -17.04 -6.50
C PRO A 93 -1.88 -16.50 -7.22
N ILE A 94 -1.76 -16.79 -8.51
CA ILE A 94 -0.74 -16.19 -9.36
C ILE A 94 -1.14 -14.74 -9.54
N TYR A 95 -0.35 -13.85 -8.98
CA TYR A 95 -0.54 -12.41 -9.13
C TYR A 95 0.23 -11.92 -10.36
N HIS A 96 -0.51 -11.51 -11.39
CA HIS A 96 0.08 -10.86 -12.56
C HIS A 96 0.58 -9.46 -12.20
N PRO A 97 1.73 -9.02 -12.72
CA PRO A 97 2.22 -7.68 -12.47
C PRO A 97 1.28 -6.63 -13.06
N VAL A 98 1.06 -5.57 -12.31
CA VAL A 98 0.23 -4.42 -12.72
C VAL A 98 1.15 -3.25 -13.00
N SER A 99 0.91 -2.56 -14.12
CA SER A 99 1.70 -1.39 -14.51
C SER A 99 1.68 -0.29 -13.46
N ALA A 100 2.81 0.37 -13.26
CA ALA A 100 2.92 1.52 -12.41
C ALA A 100 2.33 2.75 -13.13
N GLU A 101 1.09 3.12 -12.83
CA GLU A 101 0.41 4.28 -13.43
C GLU A 101 0.75 5.59 -12.75
N ARG A 102 1.19 5.54 -11.48
CA ARG A 102 1.48 6.72 -10.66
C ARG A 102 2.97 6.81 -10.40
N PHE A 103 3.60 7.64 -11.17
CA PHE A 103 5.03 7.90 -11.09
C PHE A 103 5.34 9.32 -11.55
N LEU A 104 6.48 9.81 -11.10
CA LEU A 104 7.06 11.07 -11.54
C LEU A 104 8.55 10.85 -11.85
N PHE A 105 8.98 11.30 -13.01
CA PHE A 105 10.39 11.52 -13.29
C PHE A 105 10.70 12.98 -12.99
N PHE A 106 11.57 13.17 -12.03
CA PHE A 106 11.90 14.48 -11.48
C PHE A 106 13.39 14.73 -11.56
N GLU A 107 13.77 15.86 -12.18
CA GLU A 107 15.15 16.32 -12.17
C GLU A 107 15.47 16.89 -10.80
N MET A 108 16.46 16.29 -10.13
CA MET A 108 16.82 16.69 -8.78
C MET A 108 17.50 18.05 -8.79
N PRO A 109 17.05 19.03 -8.02
CA PRO A 109 17.74 20.30 -7.83
C PRO A 109 19.16 20.11 -7.29
N TYR A 110 20.06 21.03 -7.65
CA TYR A 110 21.47 20.98 -7.23
C TYR A 110 21.61 20.86 -5.71
N GLU A 111 20.89 21.66 -4.95
CA GLU A 111 20.97 21.70 -3.49
C GLU A 111 20.59 20.36 -2.84
N LEU A 112 19.83 19.53 -3.52
CA LEU A 112 19.42 18.22 -3.04
C LEU A 112 20.36 17.11 -3.52
N SER A 113 20.91 17.24 -4.74
CA SER A 113 21.83 16.26 -5.31
C SER A 113 23.29 16.52 -4.90
N LEU A 114 23.65 17.78 -4.63
CA LEU A 114 25.01 18.26 -4.40
C LEU A 114 25.98 17.84 -5.51
N SER A 115 25.49 17.76 -6.73
CA SER A 115 26.23 17.32 -7.91
C SER A 115 25.97 18.25 -9.09
N LEU A 116 27.00 18.54 -9.83
CA LEU A 116 26.93 19.30 -11.10
C LEU A 116 26.31 18.47 -12.23
N ASP A 117 26.29 17.15 -12.07
CA ASP A 117 25.63 16.26 -13.02
C ASP A 117 24.11 16.32 -12.87
N THR A 118 23.41 16.25 -13.99
CA THR A 118 21.96 16.17 -13.99
C THR A 118 21.50 14.77 -13.56
N TYR A 119 20.76 14.71 -12.45
CA TYR A 119 20.16 13.48 -11.95
C TYR A 119 18.67 13.51 -12.14
N ILE A 120 18.13 12.48 -12.77
CA ILE A 120 16.69 12.23 -12.85
C ILE A 120 16.33 11.13 -11.88
N TYR A 121 15.43 11.44 -10.98
CA TYR A 121 14.88 10.49 -10.01
C TYR A 121 13.51 10.00 -10.45
N ALA A 122 13.29 8.73 -10.29
CA ALA A 122 11.98 8.13 -10.43
C ALA A 122 11.32 8.02 -9.06
N ILE A 123 10.16 8.62 -8.92
CA ILE A 123 9.28 8.49 -7.77
C ILE A 123 8.12 7.63 -8.23
N ILE A 124 8.00 6.42 -7.71
CA ILE A 124 7.03 5.42 -8.18
C ILE A 124 6.18 4.95 -7.00
N VAL A 125 4.87 5.09 -7.12
CA VAL A 125 3.91 4.63 -6.12
C VAL A 125 3.53 3.19 -6.40
N GLN A 126 3.52 2.37 -5.37
CA GLN A 126 3.16 0.96 -5.48
C GLN A 126 1.72 0.80 -5.98
N PRO A 127 1.49 0.10 -7.10
CA PRO A 127 0.15 -0.04 -7.66
C PRO A 127 -0.73 -1.00 -6.86
N ALA A 128 -0.15 -2.09 -6.34
CA ALA A 128 -0.84 -3.10 -5.54
C ALA A 128 0.13 -3.78 -4.56
N SER A 129 -0.37 -4.31 -3.45
CA SER A 129 0.44 -4.89 -2.37
C SER A 129 1.29 -6.09 -2.81
N TYR A 130 0.84 -6.84 -3.79
CA TYR A 130 1.52 -8.00 -4.33
C TYR A 130 2.59 -7.67 -5.38
N VAL A 131 2.67 -6.42 -5.83
CA VAL A 131 3.73 -5.93 -6.71
C VAL A 131 4.92 -5.55 -5.84
N THR A 132 6.02 -6.29 -5.95
CA THR A 132 7.13 -6.20 -5.01
C THR A 132 8.32 -5.40 -5.53
N VAL A 133 8.47 -5.32 -6.85
CA VAL A 133 9.64 -4.70 -7.49
C VAL A 133 9.22 -3.87 -8.68
N TRP A 134 9.94 -2.80 -8.93
CA TRP A 134 9.88 -2.03 -10.17
C TRP A 134 11.25 -1.96 -10.83
N ASN A 135 11.25 -1.81 -12.17
CA ASN A 135 12.43 -1.68 -13.00
C ASN A 135 12.31 -0.44 -13.88
N ILE A 136 13.42 0.25 -14.12
CA ILE A 136 13.52 1.32 -15.11
C ILE A 136 14.41 0.84 -16.25
N TRP A 137 13.89 0.98 -17.44
CA TRP A 137 14.58 0.69 -18.69
C TRP A 137 14.87 1.98 -19.42
N ASN A 138 16.14 2.27 -19.67
CA ASN A 138 16.55 3.42 -20.48
C ASN A 138 16.88 2.99 -21.89
N TYR A 139 16.51 3.83 -22.86
CA TYR A 139 16.90 3.67 -24.25
C TYR A 139 18.24 4.37 -24.49
N GLU A 140 19.26 3.58 -24.76
CA GLU A 140 20.60 4.06 -25.06
C GLU A 140 21.19 3.27 -26.25
N ASN A 141 21.78 3.97 -27.22
CA ASN A 141 22.46 3.34 -28.38
C ASN A 141 21.60 2.34 -29.15
N GLY A 142 20.33 2.63 -29.33
CA GLY A 142 19.42 1.75 -30.10
C GLY A 142 18.86 0.57 -29.32
N THR A 143 19.16 0.44 -28.03
CA THR A 143 18.68 -0.65 -27.17
C THR A 143 18.11 -0.15 -25.86
N PHE A 144 17.16 -0.92 -25.30
CA PHE A 144 16.66 -0.68 -23.95
C PHE A 144 17.47 -1.52 -22.94
N ASN A 145 18.02 -0.83 -21.96
CA ASN A 145 18.80 -1.45 -20.89
C ASN A 145 18.11 -1.24 -19.55
N ASN A 146 18.00 -2.30 -18.75
CA ASN A 146 17.53 -2.16 -17.37
C ASN A 146 18.60 -1.44 -16.55
N THR A 147 18.33 -0.20 -16.17
CA THR A 147 19.30 0.63 -15.48
C THR A 147 19.07 0.70 -13.98
N LYS A 148 17.87 0.40 -13.52
CA LYS A 148 17.54 0.39 -12.10
C LYS A 148 16.48 -0.64 -11.79
N ARG A 149 16.70 -1.37 -10.71
CA ARG A 149 15.75 -2.30 -10.09
C ARG A 149 15.65 -2.00 -8.60
N SER A 150 14.45 -1.88 -8.06
CA SER A 150 14.25 -1.59 -6.64
C SER A 150 12.95 -2.18 -6.11
N SER A 151 12.95 -2.51 -4.82
CA SER A 151 11.75 -2.86 -4.05
C SER A 151 11.28 -1.73 -3.14
N VAL A 152 11.92 -0.57 -3.20
CA VAL A 152 11.54 0.60 -2.42
C VAL A 152 10.53 1.42 -3.21
N TRP A 153 9.38 1.66 -2.61
CA TRP A 153 8.28 2.41 -3.20
C TRP A 153 8.13 3.78 -2.53
N SER A 154 7.78 4.76 -3.33
CA SER A 154 7.36 6.06 -2.83
C SER A 154 5.88 6.04 -2.50
N PHE A 155 5.41 7.06 -1.84
CA PHE A 155 3.99 7.26 -1.61
C PHE A 155 3.54 8.61 -2.16
N GLY A 156 2.28 8.67 -2.54
CA GLY A 156 1.69 9.82 -3.18
C GLY A 156 0.40 10.27 -2.51
N CYS A 157 -0.04 11.45 -2.89
CA CYS A 157 -1.30 12.01 -2.45
C CYS A 157 -1.99 12.73 -3.61
N ARG A 158 -3.29 12.96 -3.45
CA ARG A 158 -4.08 13.85 -4.29
C ARG A 158 -4.42 15.09 -3.49
N LEU A 159 -4.36 16.26 -4.11
CA LEU A 159 -4.83 17.49 -3.50
C LEU A 159 -6.34 17.45 -3.28
N ALA A 160 -6.79 17.88 -2.12
CA ALA A 160 -8.21 17.96 -1.81
C ALA A 160 -8.87 19.22 -2.39
N TYR A 161 -8.07 20.25 -2.60
CA TYR A 161 -8.47 21.54 -3.14
C TYR A 161 -7.42 22.02 -4.14
N GLU A 162 -7.83 22.92 -5.02
CA GLU A 162 -6.96 23.61 -5.94
C GLU A 162 -5.91 24.44 -5.16
N LEU A 163 -4.67 24.39 -5.61
CA LEU A 163 -3.57 25.13 -5.03
C LEU A 163 -3.19 26.27 -5.96
N LEU A 164 -3.50 27.49 -5.56
CA LEU A 164 -3.33 28.68 -6.39
C LEU A 164 -1.84 29.02 -6.58
N GLU A 165 -1.53 29.72 -7.68
CA GLU A 165 -0.23 30.28 -7.95
C GLU A 165 0.02 31.46 -7.01
N SER A 166 0.59 31.21 -5.84
CA SER A 166 0.89 32.22 -4.83
C SER A 166 2.20 31.90 -4.15
N TYR A 167 3.03 32.93 -3.97
CA TYR A 167 4.29 32.84 -3.23
C TYR A 167 4.11 32.98 -1.72
N GLU A 168 3.03 33.62 -1.28
CA GLU A 168 2.79 33.93 0.13
C GLU A 168 1.78 32.97 0.72
N TYR A 169 2.25 32.10 1.59
CA TYR A 169 1.42 31.30 2.47
C TYR A 169 1.58 31.79 3.91
N ASN A 170 0.48 32.13 4.53
CA ASN A 170 0.47 32.47 5.96
C ASN A 170 0.62 31.20 6.81
N ASN A 171 1.10 31.34 8.05
CA ASN A 171 1.24 30.21 8.98
C ASN A 171 -0.08 29.47 9.28
N ALA A 172 -1.24 30.07 8.97
CA ALA A 172 -2.54 29.46 9.09
C ALA A 172 -2.96 28.64 7.87
N ASP A 173 -2.23 28.79 6.74
CA ASP A 173 -2.57 28.11 5.52
C ASP A 173 -2.13 26.63 5.58
N TYR A 174 -2.89 25.79 4.93
CA TYR A 174 -2.61 24.38 4.86
C TYR A 174 -2.93 23.82 3.48
N ILE A 175 -2.28 22.73 3.14
CA ILE A 175 -2.63 21.92 2.00
C ILE A 175 -3.31 20.65 2.52
N GLU A 176 -4.57 20.42 2.13
CA GLU A 176 -5.26 19.19 2.49
C GLU A 176 -5.11 18.16 1.38
N ILE A 177 -4.73 16.95 1.77
CA ILE A 177 -4.40 15.86 0.86
C ILE A 177 -5.09 14.56 1.28
N ALA A 178 -5.25 13.66 0.32
CA ALA A 178 -5.63 12.26 0.54
C ALA A 178 -4.55 11.35 -0.03
N GLY A 179 -4.15 10.31 0.71
CA GLY A 179 -3.20 9.32 0.21
C GLY A 179 -3.75 8.57 -0.99
N ILE A 180 -2.89 8.25 -1.95
CA ILE A 180 -3.22 7.48 -3.16
C ILE A 180 -2.25 6.31 -3.33
N GLY A 181 -2.76 5.24 -3.94
CA GLY A 181 -1.98 4.02 -4.15
C GLY A 181 -1.95 3.12 -2.92
N ASN A 182 -1.24 2.01 -3.06
CA ASN A 182 -1.14 1.03 -1.99
C ASN A 182 -0.29 1.59 -0.83
N ASN A 183 -0.73 1.36 0.41
CA ASN A 183 -0.03 1.73 1.65
C ASN A 183 0.28 3.24 1.83
N SER A 184 -0.26 4.14 1.01
CA SER A 184 0.06 5.57 1.13
C SER A 184 -0.44 6.18 2.44
N ASN A 185 -1.61 5.76 2.95
CA ASN A 185 -2.10 6.23 4.24
C ASN A 185 -1.24 5.71 5.40
N ASP A 186 -0.83 4.45 5.36
CA ASP A 186 0.05 3.86 6.38
C ASP A 186 1.43 4.53 6.36
N ALA A 187 1.94 4.88 5.18
CA ALA A 187 3.19 5.62 5.04
C ALA A 187 3.09 7.04 5.61
N LEU A 188 1.96 7.72 5.42
CA LEU A 188 1.69 9.03 6.01
C LEU A 188 1.58 8.95 7.54
N ASP A 189 0.85 7.97 8.05
CA ASP A 189 0.73 7.74 9.51
C ASP A 189 2.11 7.42 10.13
N TYR A 190 2.92 6.59 9.47
CA TYR A 190 4.30 6.32 9.89
C TYR A 190 5.16 7.59 9.86
N LYS A 191 5.04 8.42 8.83
CA LYS A 191 5.78 9.68 8.74
C LYS A 191 5.40 10.65 9.87
N ILE A 192 4.10 10.76 10.22
CA ILE A 192 3.65 11.56 11.37
C ILE A 192 4.35 11.10 12.65
N MET A 193 4.34 9.80 12.92
CA MET A 193 5.02 9.21 14.09
C MET A 193 6.51 9.58 14.12
N ARG A 194 7.22 9.45 13.00
CA ARG A 194 8.64 9.81 12.90
C ARG A 194 8.92 11.29 13.13
N MET A 195 8.01 12.17 12.68
CA MET A 195 8.11 13.61 12.91
C MET A 195 7.90 13.96 14.39
N GLU A 196 6.99 13.28 15.07
CA GLU A 196 6.75 13.45 16.52
C GLU A 196 7.94 12.95 17.35
N GLU A 197 8.53 11.83 16.96
CA GLU A 197 9.73 11.30 17.63
C GLU A 197 10.97 12.18 17.45
N ASN A 198 11.10 12.87 16.33
CA ASN A 198 12.30 13.63 15.94
C ASN A 198 11.98 15.03 15.39
N PRO A 199 11.32 15.90 16.16
CA PRO A 199 10.83 17.19 15.66
C PRO A 199 11.93 18.13 15.14
N GLY A 200 13.18 17.99 15.65
CA GLY A 200 14.32 18.79 15.18
C GLY A 200 14.90 18.35 13.83
N VAL A 201 14.56 17.15 13.38
CA VAL A 201 15.05 16.58 12.12
C VAL A 201 14.10 16.87 10.99
N TYR A 202 12.80 16.78 11.26
CA TYR A 202 11.73 16.97 10.27
C TYR A 202 11.21 18.41 10.30
N THR A 203 11.96 19.31 9.72
CA THR A 203 11.57 20.72 9.58
C THR A 203 11.41 21.08 8.11
N ASN A 204 10.69 22.15 7.82
CA ASN A 204 10.57 22.67 6.46
C ASN A 204 11.87 23.16 5.83
N LYS A 205 12.96 23.24 6.60
CA LYS A 205 14.31 23.63 6.14
C LYS A 205 15.27 22.44 5.99
N SER A 206 14.85 21.24 6.36
CA SER A 206 15.76 20.08 6.46
C SER A 206 15.91 19.27 5.18
N GLY A 207 15.13 19.57 4.14
CA GLY A 207 15.06 18.75 2.93
C GLY A 207 14.39 17.36 3.12
N GLN A 208 13.75 17.14 4.27
CA GLN A 208 13.10 15.87 4.57
C GLN A 208 11.57 15.90 4.41
N ASN A 209 11.01 17.10 4.48
CA ASN A 209 9.59 17.34 4.39
C ASN A 209 9.25 18.01 3.08
N LEU A 210 9.38 17.27 2.00
CA LEU A 210 9.14 17.77 0.66
C LEU A 210 7.99 17.04 0.00
N LEU A 211 7.19 17.79 -0.74
CA LEU A 211 6.13 17.32 -1.62
C LEU A 211 6.42 17.86 -3.02
N VAL A 212 6.48 16.99 -4.01
CA VAL A 212 6.61 17.39 -5.41
C VAL A 212 5.26 17.27 -6.06
N VAL A 213 4.74 18.36 -6.59
CA VAL A 213 3.50 18.41 -7.36
C VAL A 213 3.84 18.94 -8.75
N ASP A 214 3.61 18.14 -9.77
CA ASP A 214 4.05 18.42 -11.14
C ASP A 214 5.56 18.73 -11.20
N ASN A 215 5.95 20.01 -11.33
CA ASN A 215 7.33 20.45 -11.33
C ASN A 215 7.70 21.35 -10.15
N GLU A 216 6.79 21.57 -9.22
CA GLU A 216 7.01 22.36 -8.03
C GLU A 216 7.43 21.52 -6.85
N VAL A 217 8.43 21.97 -6.11
CA VAL A 217 8.79 21.42 -4.81
C VAL A 217 8.21 22.29 -3.71
N ILE A 218 7.44 21.68 -2.86
CA ILE A 218 6.78 22.32 -1.73
C ILE A 218 7.36 21.73 -0.46
N SER A 219 7.82 22.58 0.44
CA SER A 219 8.26 22.17 1.77
C SER A 219 7.13 22.37 2.78
N TYR A 220 7.07 21.51 3.79
CA TYR A 220 6.08 21.61 4.87
C TYR A 220 6.71 21.28 6.23
N GLU A 221 6.10 21.76 7.30
CA GLU A 221 6.61 21.57 8.65
C GLU A 221 5.96 20.38 9.36
N LYS A 222 4.63 20.21 9.22
CA LYS A 222 3.87 19.16 9.91
C LYS A 222 2.83 18.52 9.01
N ILE A 223 2.53 17.27 9.33
CA ILE A 223 1.38 16.52 8.79
C ILE A 223 0.43 16.24 9.94
N VAL A 224 -0.84 16.55 9.78
CA VAL A 224 -1.89 16.31 10.79
C VAL A 224 -3.02 15.50 10.16
N LYS A 225 -3.30 14.33 10.73
CA LYS A 225 -4.43 13.49 10.31
C LYS A 225 -5.74 14.12 10.77
N GLN A 226 -6.71 14.20 9.86
CA GLN A 226 -8.03 14.76 10.11
C GLN A 226 -9.04 13.64 10.41
N VAL A 227 -10.14 14.00 11.08
CA VAL A 227 -11.23 13.07 11.42
C VAL A 227 -11.87 12.44 10.17
N ASN A 228 -11.87 13.16 9.04
CA ASN A 228 -12.38 12.68 7.76
C ASN A 228 -11.43 11.71 7.02
N GLY A 229 -10.31 11.32 7.62
CA GLY A 229 -9.30 10.44 7.03
C GLY A 229 -8.33 11.13 6.05
N ARG A 230 -8.46 12.45 5.86
CA ARG A 230 -7.50 13.26 5.09
C ARG A 230 -6.35 13.71 5.98
N TYR A 231 -5.36 14.32 5.35
CA TYR A 231 -4.18 14.86 6.03
C TYR A 231 -4.01 16.33 5.68
N ARG A 232 -3.56 17.13 6.64
CA ARG A 232 -3.20 18.54 6.43
C ARG A 232 -1.71 18.72 6.58
N LEU A 233 -1.12 19.34 5.58
CA LEU A 233 0.25 19.83 5.62
C LEU A 233 0.21 21.29 6.08
N THR A 234 1.01 21.65 7.06
CA THR A 234 1.10 23.02 7.60
C THR A 234 2.54 23.50 7.62
N GLY A 235 2.76 24.81 7.79
CA GLY A 235 4.08 25.42 7.68
C GLY A 235 4.66 25.32 6.26
N ILE A 236 3.82 25.66 5.28
CA ILE A 236 4.09 25.49 3.85
C ILE A 236 5.07 26.55 3.35
N ILE A 237 6.07 26.11 2.57
CA ILE A 237 6.90 26.98 1.75
C ILE A 237 6.79 26.48 0.31
N ARG A 238 6.33 27.33 -0.59
CA ARG A 238 6.13 27.04 -2.00
C ARG A 238 7.41 27.34 -2.78
N GLY A 239 7.59 26.63 -3.89
CA GLY A 239 8.66 26.92 -4.85
C GLY A 239 10.07 26.79 -4.28
N VAL A 240 10.30 25.88 -3.34
CA VAL A 240 11.64 25.66 -2.80
C VAL A 240 12.57 25.03 -3.85
N TYR A 241 13.89 25.22 -3.67
CA TYR A 241 14.92 24.68 -4.56
C TYR A 241 14.76 25.11 -6.03
N ASP A 242 14.60 26.42 -6.24
CA ASP A 242 14.51 27.03 -7.58
C ASP A 242 13.32 26.52 -8.44
N THR A 243 12.31 25.96 -7.81
CA THR A 243 11.07 25.63 -8.51
C THR A 243 10.08 26.80 -8.45
N LEU A 244 9.23 26.92 -9.47
CA LEU A 244 8.26 27.99 -9.52
C LEU A 244 6.92 27.52 -8.93
N PRO A 245 6.31 28.27 -8.00
CA PRO A 245 4.92 28.04 -7.60
C PRO A 245 4.00 28.11 -8.81
N ALA A 246 3.12 27.13 -8.92
CA ALA A 246 2.18 27.01 -10.01
C ALA A 246 0.76 26.71 -9.52
N LEU A 247 -0.22 26.90 -10.41
CA LEU A 247 -1.56 26.45 -10.18
C LEU A 247 -1.61 24.92 -10.26
N HIS A 248 -2.09 24.27 -9.18
CA HIS A 248 -2.32 22.83 -9.16
C HIS A 248 -3.81 22.54 -8.92
N THR A 249 -4.39 21.72 -9.76
CA THR A 249 -5.78 21.31 -9.63
C THR A 249 -5.94 20.15 -8.65
N THR A 250 -7.17 19.81 -8.32
CA THR A 250 -7.50 18.64 -7.49
C THR A 250 -7.12 17.31 -8.17
N GLU A 251 -6.86 17.31 -9.46
CA GLU A 251 -6.39 16.13 -10.20
C GLU A 251 -4.87 15.96 -10.13
N SER A 252 -4.14 17.01 -9.74
CA SER A 252 -2.68 16.95 -9.60
C SER A 252 -2.28 15.98 -8.49
N ILE A 253 -1.28 15.17 -8.79
CA ILE A 253 -0.74 14.18 -7.87
C ILE A 253 0.51 14.76 -7.21
N GLY A 254 0.52 14.74 -5.88
CA GLY A 254 1.69 15.04 -5.09
C GLY A 254 2.47 13.79 -4.72
N TYR A 255 3.79 13.85 -4.81
CA TYR A 255 4.70 12.78 -4.46
C TYR A 255 5.60 13.21 -3.30
N PHE A 256 5.65 12.41 -2.26
CA PHE A 256 6.52 12.70 -1.12
C PHE A 256 7.97 12.35 -1.43
N LEU A 257 8.83 13.32 -1.20
CA LEU A 257 10.27 13.20 -1.38
C LEU A 257 10.92 13.15 0.00
N ASP A 258 11.67 12.10 0.28
CA ASP A 258 12.49 11.99 1.47
C ASP A 258 13.89 11.52 1.07
N ILE A 259 14.79 12.47 0.97
CA ILE A 259 16.13 12.24 0.41
C ILE A 259 17.01 11.42 1.35
N ARG A 260 16.84 11.55 2.67
CA ARG A 260 17.68 10.83 3.65
C ARG A 260 17.30 9.37 3.78
N ASN A 261 16.05 9.01 3.54
CA ASN A 261 15.57 7.63 3.68
C ASN A 261 15.55 6.84 2.37
N ASN A 262 16.19 7.34 1.30
CA ASN A 262 16.22 6.71 -0.03
C ASN A 262 14.82 6.38 -0.61
N ILE A 263 13.78 7.08 -0.17
CA ILE A 263 12.43 6.92 -0.72
C ILE A 263 12.38 7.35 -2.18
N CYS A 264 13.38 8.12 -2.61
CA CYS A 264 13.65 8.41 -4.01
C CYS A 264 14.80 7.54 -4.51
N SER A 265 14.53 6.30 -4.78
CA SER A 265 15.54 5.42 -5.33
C SER A 265 15.39 5.36 -6.85
N GLY A 266 16.30 5.94 -7.57
CA GLY A 266 16.28 5.85 -9.03
C GLY A 266 17.11 6.92 -9.73
N GLY A 267 17.82 7.75 -8.95
CA GLY A 267 18.71 8.73 -9.54
C GLY A 267 19.79 8.07 -10.40
N LYS A 268 19.84 8.44 -11.65
CA LYS A 268 20.94 8.14 -12.56
C LYS A 268 21.44 9.46 -13.12
N PRO A 269 22.75 9.72 -13.15
CA PRO A 269 23.27 10.82 -13.93
C PRO A 269 22.93 10.56 -15.39
N ILE A 270 22.20 11.48 -16.01
CA ILE A 270 21.79 11.35 -17.42
C ILE A 270 22.67 12.16 -18.33
N ALA A 271 23.29 13.20 -17.81
CA ALA A 271 24.16 14.07 -18.61
C ALA A 271 25.29 14.66 -17.79
N SER A 272 26.37 14.96 -18.50
CA SER A 272 27.39 15.86 -18.04
C SER A 272 26.88 17.30 -17.98
N GLU A 273 27.56 18.11 -17.15
CA GLU A 273 27.30 19.51 -16.89
C GLU A 273 26.85 20.33 -18.12
N GLY A 274 25.76 21.07 -17.93
CA GLY A 274 25.30 22.05 -18.92
C GLY A 274 24.49 21.53 -20.10
N ASN A 275 24.24 20.23 -20.23
CA ASN A 275 23.50 19.67 -21.36
C ASN A 275 22.06 19.36 -21.01
N ILE A 276 21.13 19.80 -21.87
CA ILE A 276 19.76 19.30 -21.87
C ILE A 276 19.75 17.95 -22.54
N VAL A 277 19.24 16.93 -21.86
CA VAL A 277 19.19 15.57 -22.38
C VAL A 277 17.74 15.11 -22.55
N ASP A 278 17.45 14.60 -23.74
CA ASP A 278 16.25 13.82 -23.97
C ASP A 278 16.49 12.40 -23.47
N TYR A 279 15.59 11.90 -22.62
CA TYR A 279 15.64 10.52 -22.17
C TYR A 279 14.33 9.79 -22.47
N THR A 280 14.48 8.54 -22.80
CA THR A 280 13.37 7.65 -23.09
C THR A 280 13.41 6.48 -22.12
N VAL A 281 12.37 6.31 -21.35
CA VAL A 281 12.32 5.32 -20.27
C VAL A 281 11.02 4.55 -20.29
N GLU A 282 11.04 3.33 -19.78
CA GLU A 282 9.87 2.55 -19.44
C GLU A 282 9.97 2.05 -18.00
N ILE A 283 8.84 1.95 -17.32
CA ILE A 283 8.73 1.35 -15.99
C ILE A 283 8.00 0.03 -16.13
N THR A 284 8.63 -1.05 -15.69
CA THR A 284 7.97 -2.36 -15.55
C THR A 284 7.93 -2.78 -14.09
N THR A 285 7.02 -3.65 -13.76
CA THR A 285 6.83 -4.15 -12.40
C THR A 285 7.03 -5.66 -12.33
N GLU A 286 7.30 -6.17 -11.12
CA GLU A 286 7.42 -7.61 -10.86
C GLU A 286 6.59 -7.97 -9.62
N THR A 287 5.99 -9.14 -9.66
CA THR A 287 5.44 -9.84 -8.50
C THR A 287 6.42 -10.92 -8.03
N LYS A 288 6.06 -11.70 -7.01
CA LYS A 288 6.86 -12.87 -6.63
C LYS A 288 6.89 -13.95 -7.72
N ASP A 289 5.85 -14.00 -8.56
CA ASP A 289 5.59 -15.08 -9.51
C ASP A 289 5.98 -14.70 -10.95
N GLU A 290 5.80 -13.44 -11.31
CA GLU A 290 5.93 -12.99 -12.69
C GLU A 290 6.60 -11.62 -12.82
N LYS A 291 7.17 -11.37 -13.99
CA LYS A 291 7.71 -10.07 -14.41
C LYS A 291 6.87 -9.52 -15.54
N GLN A 292 6.55 -8.22 -15.46
CA GLN A 292 5.92 -7.53 -16.58
C GLN A 292 6.85 -7.54 -17.79
N ALA A 293 6.33 -7.93 -18.94
CA ALA A 293 7.07 -7.83 -20.18
C ALA A 293 7.34 -6.36 -20.54
N PHE A 294 8.53 -6.11 -21.07
CA PHE A 294 8.88 -4.82 -21.65
C PHE A 294 8.03 -4.57 -22.90
N ASP A 295 7.47 -3.35 -23.02
CA ASP A 295 6.70 -2.92 -24.20
C ASP A 295 7.20 -1.56 -24.69
N VAL A 296 7.85 -1.56 -25.84
CA VAL A 296 8.37 -0.37 -26.48
C VAL A 296 7.32 0.72 -26.76
N ASN A 297 6.03 0.37 -26.75
CA ASN A 297 4.94 1.33 -26.95
C ASN A 297 4.60 2.12 -25.66
N ASN A 298 5.02 1.64 -24.51
CA ASN A 298 4.75 2.28 -23.20
C ASN A 298 5.87 3.22 -22.75
N VAL A 299 6.77 3.59 -23.62
CA VAL A 299 7.91 4.43 -23.28
C VAL A 299 7.52 5.89 -23.05
N ILE A 300 8.15 6.47 -22.06
CA ILE A 300 8.00 7.88 -21.68
C ILE A 300 9.20 8.66 -22.17
N ARG A 301 8.96 9.78 -22.83
CA ARG A 301 10.01 10.71 -23.28
C ARG A 301 9.95 11.99 -22.46
N LYS A 302 11.05 12.35 -21.88
CA LYS A 302 11.22 13.57 -21.07
C LYS A 302 12.50 14.30 -21.44
N LYS A 303 12.53 15.61 -21.17
CA LYS A 303 13.73 16.44 -21.25
C LYS A 303 14.13 16.96 -19.89
N THR A 304 15.42 17.08 -19.64
CA THR A 304 15.93 17.76 -18.45
C THR A 304 15.66 19.26 -18.52
N MET A 305 15.53 19.90 -17.37
CA MET A 305 15.22 21.32 -17.24
C MET A 305 16.44 22.16 -16.79
N ARG A 306 17.61 21.55 -16.64
CA ARG A 306 18.85 22.18 -16.13
C ARG A 306 18.74 22.74 -14.71
N ARG A 307 18.01 22.06 -13.83
CA ARG A 307 17.90 22.49 -12.43
C ARG A 307 19.13 22.21 -11.58
N SER A 308 20.10 21.49 -12.12
CA SER A 308 21.36 21.18 -11.44
C SER A 308 22.39 22.30 -11.51
N GLU A 309 22.11 23.37 -12.24
CA GLU A 309 23.02 24.54 -12.29
C GLU A 309 22.80 25.40 -11.03
N MET A 310 23.91 25.86 -10.44
CA MET A 310 23.84 26.86 -9.37
C MET A 310 23.18 28.14 -9.88
N PRO A 311 22.30 28.77 -9.11
CA PRO A 311 21.85 30.12 -9.42
C PRO A 311 23.06 31.06 -9.42
N SER A 312 23.22 31.82 -10.49
CA SER A 312 24.28 32.79 -10.67
C SER A 312 24.15 33.97 -9.71
#